data_6dfd3b97f9d65279ca991548f726ab78
#
_entry.id   6dfd3b97f9d65279ca991548f726ab78
#
_cell.length_a   1.000
_cell.length_b   1.000
_cell.length_c   1.000
_cell.angle_alpha   90.00
_cell.angle_beta   90.00
_cell.angle_gamma   90.00
#
_symmetry.space_group_name_H-M   'P 1'
#
loop_
_entity.id
_entity.type
_entity.pdbx_description
1 polymer ?
#
loop_
_entity_poly.entity_id
_entity_poly.type
_entity_poly.pdbx_seq_one_letter_code
_entity_poly.pdbx_strand_id
1 'polypeptide(L)'
;MKFVFEARMKPGYSVDEYAQEWIRASEIIQQSPGALGTYLHRKIGAPDTVMAIAHWESKGHRDAKDDHRNSIVHAILEKHAQKCEITVIGEFEEAEWIVLPQF
;
A
#
# COMPACT_ATOMS: atom_id res chain seq x y z
N MET A 1 1.01 -10.02 9.08
CA MET A 1 0.26 -8.78 9.33
C MET A 1 0.00 -8.07 8.00
N LYS A 2 -1.17 -7.49 7.86
CA LYS A 2 -1.54 -6.73 6.66
C LYS A 2 -1.85 -5.30 7.03
N PHE A 3 -1.32 -4.38 6.25
CA PHE A 3 -1.66 -2.97 6.31
C PHE A 3 -2.46 -2.60 5.07
N VAL A 4 -3.65 -2.03 5.25
CA VAL A 4 -4.59 -1.79 4.15
C VAL A 4 -4.99 -0.32 4.12
N PHE A 5 -4.92 0.29 2.93
CA PHE A 5 -5.44 1.63 2.73
C PHE A 5 -6.08 1.78 1.34
N GLU A 6 -6.96 2.76 1.20
CA GLU A 6 -7.47 3.21 -0.09
C GLU A 6 -6.86 4.56 -0.47
N ALA A 7 -6.65 4.75 -1.75
CA ALA A 7 -6.22 6.03 -2.32
C ALA A 7 -7.20 6.44 -3.41
N ARG A 8 -7.82 7.61 -3.25
CA ARG A 8 -8.72 8.18 -4.25
C ARG A 8 -8.04 9.36 -4.92
N MET A 9 -7.90 9.30 -6.24
CA MET A 9 -7.25 10.36 -7.01
C MET A 9 -8.12 11.61 -7.03
N LYS A 10 -7.49 12.77 -6.84
CA LYS A 10 -8.15 14.07 -7.04
C LYS A 10 -8.38 14.30 -8.54
N PRO A 11 -9.33 15.16 -8.93
CA PRO A 11 -9.57 15.48 -10.34
C PRO A 11 -8.29 15.90 -11.07
N GLY A 12 -8.09 15.37 -12.27
CA GLY A 12 -6.90 15.64 -13.08
C GLY A 12 -5.74 14.68 -12.88
N TYR A 13 -5.84 13.74 -11.94
CA TYR A 13 -4.81 12.74 -11.71
C TYR A 13 -5.34 11.34 -12.00
N SER A 14 -4.50 10.50 -12.60
CA SER A 14 -4.92 9.16 -13.00
C SER A 14 -4.41 8.09 -12.04
N VAL A 15 -5.17 7.00 -11.95
CA VAL A 15 -4.75 5.80 -11.21
C VAL A 15 -3.47 5.21 -11.81
N ASP A 16 -3.31 5.24 -13.13
CA ASP A 16 -2.13 4.69 -13.80
C ASP A 16 -0.85 5.45 -13.41
N GLU A 17 -0.92 6.76 -13.34
CA GLU A 17 0.22 7.57 -12.90
C GLU A 17 0.57 7.29 -11.43
N TYR A 18 -0.45 7.21 -10.58
CA TYR A 18 -0.28 6.86 -9.18
C TYR A 18 0.38 5.49 -9.05
N ALA A 19 -0.08 4.51 -9.81
CA ALA A 19 0.44 3.14 -9.76
C ALA A 19 1.93 3.08 -10.10
N GLN A 20 2.41 3.85 -11.08
CA GLN A 20 3.82 3.89 -11.45
C GLN A 20 4.68 4.40 -10.30
N GLU A 21 4.26 5.47 -9.64
CA GLU A 21 4.97 6.01 -8.48
C GLU A 21 4.89 5.08 -7.27
N TRP A 22 3.73 4.44 -7.07
CA TRP A 22 3.54 3.46 -6.00
C TRP A 22 4.47 2.25 -6.19
N ILE A 23 4.61 1.75 -7.40
CA ILE A 23 5.53 0.65 -7.72
C ILE A 23 6.96 1.04 -7.37
N ARG A 24 7.38 2.21 -7.78
CA ARG A 24 8.73 2.71 -7.54
C ARG A 24 9.05 2.82 -6.05
N ALA A 25 8.15 3.40 -5.28
CA ALA A 25 8.31 3.51 -3.83
C ALA A 25 8.28 2.12 -3.16
N SER A 26 7.38 1.26 -3.61
CA SER A 26 7.20 -0.08 -3.05
C SER A 26 8.41 -0.99 -3.28
N GLU A 27 9.04 -0.92 -4.44
CA GLU A 27 10.26 -1.68 -4.73
C GLU A 27 11.36 -1.37 -3.70
N ILE A 28 11.48 -0.11 -3.33
CA ILE A 28 12.45 0.32 -2.31
C ILE A 28 12.05 -0.18 -0.93
N ILE A 29 10.77 -0.01 -0.57
CA ILE A 29 10.24 -0.43 0.74
C ILE A 29 10.37 -1.95 0.92
N GLN A 30 10.21 -2.73 -0.16
CA GLN A 30 10.33 -4.19 -0.10
C GLN A 30 11.74 -4.69 0.19
N GLN A 31 12.74 -3.82 0.23
CA GLN A 31 14.09 -4.16 0.69
C GLN A 31 14.20 -4.13 2.21
N SER A 32 13.16 -3.66 2.91
CA SER A 32 13.16 -3.61 4.37
C SER A 32 12.99 -4.99 4.99
N PRO A 33 13.64 -5.27 6.14
CA PRO A 33 13.44 -6.54 6.84
C PRO A 33 11.96 -6.77 7.17
N GLY A 34 11.48 -7.99 6.93
CA GLY A 34 10.09 -8.37 7.23
C GLY A 34 9.06 -7.97 6.19
N ALA A 35 9.46 -7.33 5.10
CA ALA A 35 8.55 -7.03 3.99
C ALA A 35 8.23 -8.31 3.22
N LEU A 36 6.92 -8.59 3.02
CA LEU A 36 6.43 -9.82 2.40
C LEU A 36 5.57 -9.55 1.15
N GLY A 37 5.76 -8.42 0.52
CA GLY A 37 5.03 -8.07 -0.69
C GLY A 37 3.93 -7.05 -0.45
N THR A 38 3.56 -6.37 -1.53
CA THR A 38 2.50 -5.37 -1.50
C THR A 38 1.73 -5.43 -2.81
N TYR A 39 0.43 -5.14 -2.74
CA TYR A 39 -0.49 -5.34 -3.85
C TYR A 39 -1.39 -4.13 -3.98
N LEU A 40 -1.59 -3.68 -5.22
CA LEU A 40 -2.46 -2.54 -5.52
C LEU A 40 -3.59 -3.01 -6.41
N HIS A 41 -4.83 -2.74 -5.98
CA HIS A 41 -6.04 -3.22 -6.66
C HIS A 41 -6.91 -2.04 -7.11
N ARG A 42 -7.40 -2.10 -8.35
CA ARG A 42 -8.43 -1.16 -8.80
C ARG A 42 -9.74 -1.46 -8.10
N LYS A 43 -10.45 -0.42 -7.68
CA LYS A 43 -11.77 -0.58 -7.07
C LYS A 43 -12.83 -0.72 -8.17
N ILE A 44 -13.58 -1.82 -8.13
CA ILE A 44 -14.70 -2.02 -9.05
C ILE A 44 -15.76 -0.95 -8.81
N GLY A 45 -16.18 -0.25 -9.86
CA GLY A 45 -17.20 0.80 -9.77
C GLY A 45 -16.67 2.18 -9.36
N ALA A 46 -15.37 2.32 -9.11
CA ALA A 46 -14.77 3.61 -8.76
C ALA A 46 -13.42 3.77 -9.47
N PRO A 47 -13.42 4.27 -10.73
CA PRO A 47 -12.20 4.33 -11.56
C PRO A 47 -11.10 5.25 -11.03
N ASP A 48 -11.40 6.11 -10.08
CA ASP A 48 -10.45 7.01 -9.44
C ASP A 48 -9.81 6.43 -8.15
N THR A 49 -10.15 5.18 -7.79
CA THR A 49 -9.81 4.62 -6.48
C THR A 49 -9.06 3.30 -6.61
N VAL A 50 -8.04 3.14 -5.77
CA VAL A 50 -7.27 1.89 -5.62
C VAL A 50 -7.18 1.52 -4.15
N MET A 51 -6.97 0.23 -3.88
CA MET A 51 -6.71 -0.28 -2.54
C MET A 51 -5.33 -0.93 -2.53
N ALA A 52 -4.52 -0.56 -1.55
CA ALA A 52 -3.21 -1.16 -1.34
C ALA A 52 -3.25 -2.09 -0.12
N ILE A 53 -2.65 -3.27 -0.29
CA ILE A 53 -2.49 -4.26 0.79
C ILE A 53 -1.00 -4.58 0.89
N ALA A 54 -0.38 -4.23 2.01
CA ALA A 54 1.02 -4.56 2.29
C ALA A 54 1.09 -5.68 3.32
N HIS A 55 1.91 -6.68 3.04
CA HIS A 55 2.13 -7.82 3.92
C HIS A 55 3.48 -7.66 4.63
N TRP A 56 3.48 -7.88 5.95
CA TRP A 56 4.66 -7.79 6.81
C TRP A 56 4.72 -8.99 7.75
N GLU A 57 5.91 -9.37 8.16
CA GLU A 57 6.07 -10.43 9.17
C GLU A 57 5.42 -10.05 10.49
N SER A 58 5.50 -8.77 10.88
CA SER A 58 4.88 -8.27 12.09
C SER A 58 4.65 -6.76 12.01
N LYS A 59 3.82 -6.24 12.92
CA LYS A 59 3.66 -4.79 13.09
C LYS A 59 4.99 -4.12 13.42
N GLY A 60 5.84 -4.76 14.22
CA GLY A 60 7.16 -4.23 14.56
C GLY A 60 8.05 -4.04 13.33
N HIS A 61 8.04 -4.98 12.39
CA HIS A 61 8.78 -4.84 11.14
C HIS A 61 8.23 -3.70 10.29
N ARG A 62 6.92 -3.59 10.19
CA ARG A 62 6.28 -2.50 9.44
C ARG A 62 6.63 -1.13 10.03
N ASP A 63 6.59 -1.00 11.34
CA ASP A 63 6.92 0.26 12.02
C ASP A 63 8.42 0.60 11.85
N ALA A 64 9.28 -0.40 11.90
CA ALA A 64 10.73 -0.23 11.72
C ALA A 64 11.11 0.20 10.29
N LYS A 65 10.24 -0.02 9.28
CA LYS A 65 10.53 0.39 7.90
C LYS A 65 10.79 1.89 7.79
N ASP A 66 10.22 2.68 8.68
CA ASP A 66 10.39 4.14 8.67
C ASP A 66 11.85 4.53 8.95
N ASP A 67 12.60 3.69 9.69
CA ASP A 67 14.02 3.90 9.95
C ASP A 67 14.87 3.60 8.70
N HIS A 68 14.33 2.85 7.74
CA HIS A 68 15.00 2.49 6.50
C HIS A 68 14.50 3.29 5.30
N ARG A 69 13.56 4.21 5.51
CA ARG A 69 13.00 5.03 4.44
C ARG A 69 14.05 6.00 3.93
N ASN A 70 14.34 5.93 2.64
CA ASN A 70 15.27 6.85 2.03
C ASN A 70 14.57 8.10 1.49
N SER A 71 15.37 9.10 1.09
CA SER A 71 14.86 10.39 0.61
C SER A 71 14.01 10.27 -0.66
N ILE A 72 14.25 9.25 -1.50
CA ILE A 72 13.49 9.03 -2.73
C ILE A 72 12.06 8.62 -2.38
N VAL A 73 11.91 7.64 -1.48
CA VAL A 73 10.58 7.17 -1.02
C VAL A 73 9.82 8.32 -0.37
N HIS A 74 10.48 9.08 0.49
CA HIS A 74 9.87 10.23 1.17
C HIS A 74 9.33 11.27 0.18
N ALA A 75 10.13 11.61 -0.83
CA ALA A 75 9.72 12.55 -1.87
C ALA A 75 8.52 12.03 -2.69
N ILE A 76 8.50 10.74 -3.02
CA ILE A 76 7.39 10.12 -3.75
C ILE A 76 6.11 10.20 -2.91
N LEU A 77 6.17 9.87 -1.63
CA LEU A 77 4.99 9.90 -0.75
C LEU A 77 4.45 11.32 -0.56
N GLU A 78 5.32 12.31 -0.42
CA GLU A 78 4.91 13.71 -0.34
C GLU A 78 4.19 14.17 -1.61
N LYS A 79 4.72 13.78 -2.76
CA LYS A 79 4.10 14.09 -4.05
C LYS A 79 2.71 13.45 -4.17
N HIS A 80 2.54 12.21 -3.70
CA HIS A 80 1.26 11.52 -3.69
C HIS A 80 0.22 12.21 -2.81
N ALA A 81 0.63 12.74 -1.66
CA ALA A 81 -0.26 13.41 -0.73
C ALA A 81 -0.98 14.61 -1.35
N GLN A 82 -0.40 15.21 -2.40
CA GLN A 82 -1.00 16.32 -3.11
C GLN A 82 -2.00 15.87 -4.19
N LYS A 83 -1.91 14.63 -4.65
CA LYS A 83 -2.65 14.11 -5.82
C LYS A 83 -3.81 13.22 -5.45
N CYS A 84 -3.87 12.73 -4.23
CA CYS A 84 -4.89 11.78 -3.81
C CYS A 84 -5.25 11.95 -2.34
N GLU A 85 -6.40 11.38 -1.98
CA GLU A 85 -6.85 11.28 -0.60
C GLU A 85 -6.60 9.85 -0.13
N ILE A 86 -5.87 9.69 0.96
CA ILE A 86 -5.57 8.38 1.56
C ILE A 86 -6.51 8.14 2.72
N THR A 87 -7.17 6.99 2.73
CA THR A 87 -7.97 6.51 3.84
C THR A 87 -7.35 5.21 4.35
N VAL A 88 -6.76 5.25 5.55
CA VAL A 88 -6.22 4.04 6.17
C VAL A 88 -7.38 3.20 6.67
N ILE A 89 -7.48 1.96 6.16
CA ILE A 89 -8.50 1.01 6.59
C ILE A 89 -8.08 0.36 7.91
N GLY A 90 -6.82 -0.05 8.00
CA GLY A 90 -6.28 -0.55 9.25
C GLY A 90 -5.14 -1.54 9.09
N GLU A 91 -4.74 -2.07 10.23
CA GLU A 91 -3.74 -3.12 10.35
C GLU A 91 -4.45 -4.37 10.83
N PHE A 92 -4.16 -5.51 10.20
CA PHE A 92 -4.85 -6.76 10.47
C PHE A 92 -3.84 -7.88 10.72
N GLU A 93 -4.12 -8.73 11.69
CA GLU A 93 -3.34 -9.94 11.91
C GLU A 93 -3.62 -10.94 10.79
N GLU A 94 -2.82 -12.01 10.71
CA GLU A 94 -3.07 -13.09 9.76
C GLU A 94 -4.44 -13.74 10.03
N ALA A 95 -5.01 -14.35 8.99
CA ALA A 95 -6.31 -14.99 9.09
C ALA A 95 -6.29 -16.07 10.17
N GLU A 96 -7.20 -15.98 11.12
CA GLU A 96 -7.39 -16.98 12.17
C GLU A 96 -8.46 -18.02 11.77
N TRP A 97 -9.47 -17.58 11.03
CA TRP A 97 -10.54 -18.45 10.55
C TRP A 97 -10.51 -18.51 9.04
N ILE A 98 -10.46 -19.71 8.49
CA ILE A 98 -10.32 -19.93 7.05
C ILE A 98 -11.31 -20.99 6.60
N VAL A 99 -12.06 -20.69 5.55
CA VAL A 99 -12.92 -21.67 4.88
C VAL A 99 -12.51 -21.70 3.41
N LEU A 100 -12.19 -22.86 2.92
CA LEU A 100 -11.75 -23.06 1.53
C LEU A 100 -12.89 -23.66 0.70
N PRO A 101 -12.84 -23.48 -0.64
CA PRO A 101 -13.82 -24.14 -1.52
C PRO A 101 -13.79 -25.65 -1.31
N GLN A 102 -14.96 -26.27 -1.37
CA GLN A 102 -15.12 -27.71 -1.26
C GLN A 102 -15.68 -28.24 -2.56
N PHE A 103 -15.09 -29.33 -3.07
CA PHE A 103 -15.46 -29.95 -4.34
C PHE A 103 -16.05 -31.33 -4.14
#